data_60cfa7504da23c261445a2f0919b5c08
#
_entry.id   60cfa7504da23c261445a2f0919b5c08
#
_cell.length_a   1.000
_cell.length_b   1.000
_cell.length_c   1.000
_cell.angle_alpha   90.00
_cell.angle_beta   90.00
_cell.angle_gamma   90.00
#
_symmetry.space_group_name_H-M   'P 1'
#
loop_
_entity.id
_entity.type
_entity.pdbx_description
1 polymer ?
#
loop_
_entity_poly.entity_id
_entity_poly.type
_entity_poly.pdbx_seq_one_letter_code
_entity_poly.pdbx_strand_id
1 'polypeptide(L)'
;MISVVLASPKFVFRIEQDDQPFAKDAHPIAEFALASRLSYFLWGSMPDEELFALANASKLSANLEAQTKRLLKDKRSKYLVTGFALQWLQTRRLALVTPDTKQFPEFDDALRASMVKETELFLSEIVREDRSVFDIIDADFTYLDRPLAELYKVPNVESRRAGDFVRVTLPKGERGGVLTQASIL
;
A
#
# COMPACT_ATOMS: atom_id res chain seq x y z
N MET A 1 -28.91 11.45 19.70
CA MET A 1 -28.26 10.17 20.05
C MET A 1 -26.99 9.91 19.16
N ILE A 2 -27.10 9.96 17.83
CA ILE A 2 -25.95 9.78 16.91
C ILE A 2 -24.80 10.75 17.21
N SER A 3 -25.10 12.05 17.42
CA SER A 3 -24.08 13.06 17.71
C SER A 3 -23.25 12.76 18.96
N VAL A 4 -23.86 12.15 19.99
CA VAL A 4 -23.15 11.76 21.22
C VAL A 4 -22.19 10.62 20.97
N VAL A 5 -22.58 9.64 20.12
CA VAL A 5 -21.71 8.53 19.73
C VAL A 5 -20.54 9.07 18.91
N LEU A 6 -20.78 9.91 17.90
CA LEU A 6 -19.76 10.47 17.04
C LEU A 6 -18.78 11.41 17.77
N ALA A 7 -19.21 12.08 18.84
CA ALA A 7 -18.36 12.93 19.68
C ALA A 7 -17.62 12.15 20.78
N SER A 8 -17.93 10.87 20.97
CA SER A 8 -17.29 10.06 22.00
C SER A 8 -15.80 9.83 21.69
N PRO A 9 -14.88 10.04 22.67
CA PRO A 9 -13.47 9.69 22.50
C PRO A 9 -13.27 8.22 22.10
N LYS A 10 -14.12 7.31 22.57
CA LYS A 10 -14.07 5.88 22.20
C LYS A 10 -14.41 5.62 20.73
N PHE A 11 -15.14 6.54 20.08
CA PHE A 11 -15.43 6.48 18.65
C PHE A 11 -14.35 7.15 17.81
N VAL A 12 -13.88 8.33 18.26
CA VAL A 12 -12.91 9.16 17.51
C VAL A 12 -11.50 8.59 17.59
N PHE A 13 -11.12 8.03 18.75
CA PHE A 13 -9.79 7.51 18.98
C PHE A 13 -9.81 5.98 19.14
N ARG A 14 -8.85 5.32 18.51
CA ARG A 14 -8.58 3.92 18.80
C ARG A 14 -7.74 3.82 20.06
N ILE A 15 -8.40 3.58 21.19
CA ILE A 15 -7.74 3.45 22.49
C ILE A 15 -7.34 1.99 22.68
N GLU A 16 -6.05 1.73 22.86
CA GLU A 16 -5.54 0.43 23.28
C GLU A 16 -5.25 0.47 24.77
N GLN A 17 -5.77 -0.50 25.50
CA GLN A 17 -5.42 -0.70 26.90
C GLN A 17 -4.17 -1.56 26.97
N ASP A 18 -3.16 -1.07 27.65
CA ASP A 18 -1.94 -1.80 27.94
C ASP A 18 -2.00 -2.25 29.39
N ASP A 19 -2.02 -3.57 29.61
CA ASP A 19 -2.09 -4.14 30.95
C ASP A 19 -0.74 -4.02 31.71
N GLN A 20 0.33 -3.65 30.99
CA GLN A 20 1.68 -3.51 31.52
C GLN A 20 2.37 -2.21 31.09
N PRO A 21 1.76 -1.04 31.32
CA PRO A 21 2.22 0.25 30.74
C PRO A 21 3.61 0.70 31.21
N PHE A 22 4.14 0.08 32.28
CA PHE A 22 5.47 0.38 32.84
C PHE A 22 6.47 -0.77 32.65
N ALA A 23 6.12 -1.79 31.85
CA ALA A 23 7.05 -2.87 31.52
C ALA A 23 8.28 -2.30 30.81
N LYS A 24 9.48 -2.75 31.22
CA LYS A 24 10.74 -2.33 30.58
C LYS A 24 11.00 -3.12 29.30
N ASP A 25 10.48 -4.32 29.23
CA ASP A 25 10.65 -5.24 28.11
C ASP A 25 9.39 -5.29 27.24
N ALA A 26 9.58 -5.64 25.97
CA ALA A 26 8.46 -5.87 25.06
C ALA A 26 7.58 -7.03 25.57
N HIS A 27 6.28 -6.83 25.57
CA HIS A 27 5.30 -7.83 26.02
C HIS A 27 4.17 -7.99 24.99
N PRO A 28 3.47 -9.13 25.02
CA PRO A 28 2.32 -9.35 24.15
C PRO A 28 1.22 -8.31 24.41
N ILE A 29 0.59 -7.86 23.34
CA ILE A 29 -0.60 -6.99 23.44
C ILE A 29 -1.87 -7.83 23.57
N ALA A 30 -2.93 -7.21 24.09
CA ALA A 30 -4.23 -7.84 24.21
C ALA A 30 -4.77 -8.30 22.85
N GLU A 31 -5.45 -9.45 22.80
CA GLU A 31 -5.93 -10.08 21.56
C GLU A 31 -6.85 -9.17 20.74
N PHE A 32 -7.72 -8.37 21.38
CA PHE A 32 -8.55 -7.40 20.67
C PHE A 32 -7.75 -6.22 20.08
N ALA A 33 -6.69 -5.80 20.78
CA ALA A 33 -5.77 -4.80 20.25
C ALA A 33 -5.00 -5.36 19.05
N LEU A 34 -4.56 -6.63 19.12
CA LEU A 34 -3.92 -7.33 18.00
C LEU A 34 -4.84 -7.44 16.81
N ALA A 35 -6.12 -7.84 17.00
CA ALA A 35 -7.12 -7.89 15.95
C ALA A 35 -7.29 -6.53 15.26
N SER A 36 -7.40 -5.47 16.06
CA SER A 36 -7.54 -4.09 15.57
C SER A 36 -6.30 -3.65 14.80
N ARG A 37 -5.09 -3.84 15.34
CA ARG A 37 -3.85 -3.48 14.65
C ARG A 37 -3.74 -4.18 13.30
N LEU A 38 -3.99 -5.50 13.27
CA LEU A 38 -3.90 -6.30 12.08
C LEU A 38 -4.88 -5.84 10.99
N SER A 39 -6.16 -5.68 11.35
CA SER A 39 -7.20 -5.29 10.39
C SER A 39 -7.04 -3.86 9.87
N TYR A 40 -6.75 -2.90 10.75
CA TYR A 40 -6.54 -1.51 10.32
C TYR A 40 -5.26 -1.35 9.48
N PHE A 41 -4.21 -2.10 9.78
CA PHE A 41 -2.99 -2.06 8.96
C PHE A 41 -3.21 -2.63 7.56
N LEU A 42 -3.84 -3.80 7.47
CA LEU A 42 -4.01 -4.48 6.19
C LEU A 42 -5.20 -3.97 5.37
N TRP A 43 -6.31 -3.61 6.04
CA TRP A 43 -7.58 -3.28 5.39
C TRP A 43 -8.04 -1.83 5.56
N GLY A 44 -7.46 -1.08 6.50
CA GLY A 44 -7.93 0.26 6.87
C GLY A 44 -9.32 0.27 7.49
N SER A 45 -9.77 -0.84 8.03
CA SER A 45 -11.10 -1.00 8.62
C SER A 45 -11.09 -1.86 9.88
N MET A 46 -12.23 -1.88 10.59
CA MET A 46 -12.41 -2.70 11.79
C MET A 46 -12.24 -4.20 11.50
N PRO A 47 -11.88 -5.01 12.54
CA PRO A 47 -11.83 -6.46 12.44
C PRO A 47 -13.16 -7.06 11.98
N ASP A 48 -13.10 -8.17 11.27
CA ASP A 48 -14.26 -8.98 10.93
C ASP A 48 -14.65 -9.94 12.06
N GLU A 49 -15.75 -10.66 11.87
CA GLU A 49 -16.28 -11.58 12.86
C GLU A 49 -15.30 -12.70 13.23
N GLU A 50 -14.51 -13.18 12.27
CA GLU A 50 -13.52 -14.22 12.49
C GLU A 50 -12.37 -13.74 13.39
N LEU A 51 -11.84 -12.54 13.15
CA LEU A 51 -10.84 -11.92 14.01
C LEU A 51 -11.39 -11.69 15.43
N PHE A 52 -12.63 -11.22 15.54
CA PHE A 52 -13.27 -11.03 16.84
C PHE A 52 -13.49 -12.36 17.57
N ALA A 53 -13.91 -13.42 16.87
CA ALA A 53 -14.10 -14.73 17.47
C ALA A 53 -12.78 -15.32 17.99
N LEU A 54 -11.69 -15.19 17.23
CA LEU A 54 -10.37 -15.62 17.65
C LEU A 54 -9.84 -14.81 18.84
N ALA A 55 -10.01 -13.49 18.82
CA ALA A 55 -9.60 -12.63 19.92
C ALA A 55 -10.38 -12.96 21.21
N ASN A 56 -11.70 -13.17 21.11
CA ASN A 56 -12.54 -13.54 22.24
C ASN A 56 -12.16 -14.90 22.83
N ALA A 57 -11.67 -15.83 22.01
CA ALA A 57 -11.19 -17.14 22.44
C ALA A 57 -9.72 -17.13 22.91
N SER A 58 -9.04 -15.98 22.92
CA SER A 58 -7.60 -15.83 23.19
C SER A 58 -6.72 -16.74 22.31
N LYS A 59 -7.07 -16.82 21.02
CA LYS A 59 -6.40 -17.68 20.04
C LYS A 59 -5.84 -16.93 18.83
N LEU A 60 -6.01 -15.61 18.75
CA LEU A 60 -5.58 -14.86 17.57
C LEU A 60 -4.05 -14.86 17.44
N SER A 61 -3.31 -14.63 18.51
CA SER A 61 -1.84 -14.67 18.50
C SER A 61 -1.30 -16.01 18.00
N ALA A 62 -1.90 -17.12 18.43
CA ALA A 62 -1.51 -18.46 17.97
C ALA A 62 -1.85 -18.72 16.48
N ASN A 63 -2.78 -17.96 15.92
CA ASN A 63 -3.23 -18.09 14.53
C ASN A 63 -2.81 -16.90 13.66
N LEU A 64 -1.88 -16.07 14.12
CA LEU A 64 -1.52 -14.79 13.48
C LEU A 64 -1.10 -14.96 12.01
N GLU A 65 -0.25 -15.94 11.72
CA GLU A 65 0.22 -16.20 10.35
C GLU A 65 -0.94 -16.58 9.41
N ALA A 66 -1.80 -17.49 9.85
CA ALA A 66 -2.95 -17.93 9.06
C ALA A 66 -3.92 -16.76 8.78
N GLN A 67 -4.19 -15.95 9.79
CA GLN A 67 -5.05 -14.78 9.67
C GLN A 67 -4.42 -13.71 8.79
N THR A 68 -3.12 -13.43 8.91
CA THR A 68 -2.42 -12.51 8.04
C THR A 68 -2.53 -12.93 6.57
N LYS A 69 -2.28 -14.21 6.26
CA LYS A 69 -2.44 -14.75 4.89
C LYS A 69 -3.88 -14.63 4.38
N ARG A 70 -4.87 -14.86 5.24
CA ARG A 70 -6.29 -14.69 4.92
C ARG A 70 -6.61 -13.23 4.58
N LEU A 71 -6.17 -12.30 5.43
CA LEU A 71 -6.44 -10.88 5.25
C LEU A 71 -5.76 -10.33 3.98
N LEU A 72 -4.54 -10.76 3.67
CA LEU A 72 -3.84 -10.37 2.45
C LEU A 72 -4.53 -10.85 1.17
N LYS A 73 -5.23 -11.99 1.20
CA LYS A 73 -6.03 -12.50 0.07
C LYS A 73 -7.36 -11.76 -0.14
N ASP A 74 -7.85 -11.04 0.87
CA ASP A 74 -9.09 -10.28 0.76
C ASP A 74 -8.88 -9.03 -0.09
N LYS A 75 -9.91 -8.63 -0.87
CA LYS A 75 -9.87 -7.41 -1.71
C LYS A 75 -9.59 -6.12 -0.93
N ARG A 76 -9.92 -6.08 0.36
CA ARG A 76 -9.64 -4.95 1.26
C ARG A 76 -8.15 -4.73 1.48
N SER A 77 -7.30 -5.76 1.28
CA SER A 77 -5.85 -5.65 1.40
C SER A 77 -5.21 -4.65 0.42
N LYS A 78 -5.95 -4.25 -0.62
CA LYS A 78 -5.56 -3.12 -1.48
C LYS A 78 -5.21 -1.88 -0.66
N TYR A 79 -5.84 -1.69 0.51
CA TYR A 79 -5.55 -0.58 1.41
C TYR A 79 -4.10 -0.56 1.90
N LEU A 80 -3.46 -1.71 2.09
CA LEU A 80 -2.04 -1.78 2.45
C LEU A 80 -1.18 -0.99 1.46
N VAL A 81 -1.49 -1.07 0.17
CA VAL A 81 -0.79 -0.30 -0.86
C VAL A 81 -1.32 1.14 -0.90
N THR A 82 -2.61 1.35 -1.09
CA THR A 82 -3.18 2.69 -1.35
C THR A 82 -3.20 3.60 -0.12
N GLY A 83 -3.36 3.04 1.08
CA GLY A 83 -3.42 3.78 2.35
C GLY A 83 -2.06 3.92 3.02
N PHE A 84 -1.25 2.87 3.02
CA PHE A 84 0.04 2.88 3.69
C PHE A 84 1.22 3.08 2.72
N ALA A 85 1.44 2.17 1.75
CA ALA A 85 2.67 2.18 0.96
C ALA A 85 2.82 3.46 0.12
N LEU A 86 1.77 3.91 -0.57
CA LEU A 86 1.81 5.16 -1.33
C LEU A 86 2.01 6.40 -0.44
N GLN A 87 1.53 6.36 0.80
CA GLN A 87 1.78 7.44 1.76
C GLN A 87 3.21 7.39 2.29
N TRP A 88 3.72 6.22 2.63
CA TRP A 88 5.10 6.01 3.06
C TRP A 88 6.10 6.49 2.00
N LEU A 89 5.86 6.16 0.73
CA LEU A 89 6.66 6.62 -0.41
C LEU A 89 6.37 8.08 -0.81
N GLN A 90 5.45 8.75 -0.12
CA GLN A 90 5.09 10.16 -0.35
C GLN A 90 4.60 10.47 -1.78
N THR A 91 4.11 9.49 -2.52
CA THR A 91 3.63 9.68 -3.90
C THR A 91 2.52 10.74 -4.02
N ARG A 92 1.78 10.99 -2.92
CA ARG A 92 0.76 12.06 -2.86
C ARG A 92 1.34 13.46 -3.09
N ARG A 93 2.64 13.67 -2.82
CA ARG A 93 3.32 14.94 -3.10
C ARG A 93 3.37 15.27 -4.59
N LEU A 94 3.34 14.24 -5.45
CA LEU A 94 3.32 14.45 -6.90
C LEU A 94 2.12 15.30 -7.35
N ALA A 95 0.99 15.28 -6.63
CA ALA A 95 -0.16 16.15 -6.89
C ALA A 95 0.14 17.65 -6.70
N LEU A 96 1.17 18.00 -5.92
CA LEU A 96 1.59 19.37 -5.63
C LEU A 96 2.73 19.85 -6.53
N VAL A 97 3.33 18.94 -7.30
CA VAL A 97 4.44 19.27 -8.20
C VAL A 97 3.90 19.98 -9.44
N THR A 98 4.46 21.14 -9.76
CA THR A 98 4.12 21.92 -10.93
C THR A 98 5.40 22.22 -11.72
N PRO A 99 5.81 21.32 -12.64
CA PRO A 99 7.01 21.51 -13.45
C PRO A 99 6.87 22.71 -14.38
N ASP A 100 7.99 23.27 -14.80
CA ASP A 100 8.03 24.29 -15.83
C ASP A 100 7.58 23.67 -17.17
N THR A 101 6.44 24.13 -17.67
CA THR A 101 5.84 23.63 -18.93
C THR A 101 6.70 23.88 -20.17
N LYS A 102 7.69 24.79 -20.09
CA LYS A 102 8.65 25.01 -21.19
C LYS A 102 9.75 23.95 -21.21
N GLN A 103 10.12 23.43 -20.01
CA GLN A 103 11.15 22.39 -19.88
C GLN A 103 10.56 20.99 -19.96
N PHE A 104 9.32 20.81 -19.50
CA PHE A 104 8.61 19.53 -19.43
C PHE A 104 7.22 19.64 -20.07
N PRO A 105 7.15 19.88 -21.38
CA PRO A 105 5.86 20.09 -22.07
C PRO A 105 4.96 18.85 -22.05
N GLU A 106 5.54 17.65 -21.89
CA GLU A 106 4.82 16.38 -21.82
C GLU A 106 4.19 16.10 -20.44
N PHE A 107 4.55 16.89 -19.41
CA PHE A 107 4.05 16.66 -18.06
C PHE A 107 2.63 17.23 -17.91
N ASP A 108 1.65 16.35 -17.95
CA ASP A 108 0.23 16.66 -17.77
C ASP A 108 -0.40 15.83 -16.63
N ASP A 109 -1.68 16.03 -16.38
CA ASP A 109 -2.41 15.31 -15.34
C ASP A 109 -2.55 13.81 -15.66
N ALA A 110 -2.57 13.43 -16.95
CA ALA A 110 -2.63 12.03 -17.35
C ALA A 110 -1.31 11.32 -17.02
N LEU A 111 -0.18 11.92 -17.39
CA LEU A 111 1.15 11.39 -17.04
C LEU A 111 1.35 11.32 -15.52
N ARG A 112 0.95 12.37 -14.78
CA ARG A 112 0.96 12.38 -13.31
C ARG A 112 0.19 11.21 -12.72
N ALA A 113 -1.03 10.96 -13.21
CA ALA A 113 -1.85 9.85 -12.77
C ALA A 113 -1.21 8.49 -13.09
N SER A 114 -0.59 8.39 -14.27
CA SER A 114 0.13 7.19 -14.69
C SER A 114 1.32 6.88 -13.79
N MET A 115 2.11 7.89 -13.41
CA MET A 115 3.24 7.74 -12.47
C MET A 115 2.80 7.15 -11.11
N VAL A 116 1.72 7.67 -10.53
CA VAL A 116 1.19 7.14 -9.25
C VAL A 116 0.66 5.72 -9.43
N LYS A 117 -0.03 5.47 -10.55
CA LYS A 117 -0.64 4.17 -10.84
C LYS A 117 0.39 3.07 -11.10
N GLU A 118 1.51 3.39 -11.73
CA GLU A 118 2.65 2.49 -11.86
C GLU A 118 3.07 1.93 -10.50
N THR A 119 3.34 2.83 -9.55
CA THR A 119 3.78 2.44 -8.19
C THR A 119 2.71 1.65 -7.44
N GLU A 120 1.42 2.01 -7.59
CA GLU A 120 0.32 1.25 -7.00
C GLU A 120 0.27 -0.18 -7.55
N LEU A 121 0.36 -0.35 -8.86
CA LEU A 121 0.29 -1.68 -9.50
C LEU A 121 1.52 -2.53 -9.16
N PHE A 122 2.70 -1.92 -9.20
CA PHE A 122 3.96 -2.56 -8.86
C PHE A 122 3.94 -3.13 -7.43
N LEU A 123 3.60 -2.31 -6.43
CA LEU A 123 3.53 -2.76 -5.04
C LEU A 123 2.37 -3.74 -4.81
N SER A 124 1.26 -3.57 -5.53
CA SER A 124 0.13 -4.50 -5.45
C SER A 124 0.49 -5.90 -5.93
N GLU A 125 1.34 -6.04 -6.98
CA GLU A 125 1.85 -7.35 -7.41
C GLU A 125 2.73 -7.96 -6.33
N ILE A 126 3.67 -7.20 -5.77
CA ILE A 126 4.59 -7.71 -4.73
C ILE A 126 3.80 -8.27 -3.54
N VAL A 127 2.80 -7.53 -3.07
CA VAL A 127 1.96 -7.96 -1.93
C VAL A 127 1.08 -9.16 -2.28
N ARG A 128 0.42 -9.13 -3.45
CA ARG A 128 -0.57 -10.15 -3.82
C ARG A 128 0.06 -11.48 -4.19
N GLU A 129 1.21 -11.45 -4.87
CA GLU A 129 1.93 -12.64 -5.32
C GLU A 129 2.96 -13.15 -4.28
N ASP A 130 2.94 -12.57 -3.06
CA ASP A 130 3.87 -12.93 -1.96
C ASP A 130 5.34 -12.94 -2.42
N ARG A 131 5.73 -11.90 -3.19
CA ARG A 131 7.07 -11.77 -3.73
C ARG A 131 8.07 -11.34 -2.65
N SER A 132 9.35 -11.46 -2.97
CA SER A 132 10.41 -10.99 -2.08
C SER A 132 10.26 -9.49 -1.78
N VAL A 133 10.46 -9.09 -0.52
CA VAL A 133 10.54 -7.67 -0.13
C VAL A 133 11.69 -6.95 -0.84
N PHE A 134 12.73 -7.65 -1.24
CA PHE A 134 13.83 -7.09 -2.03
C PHE A 134 13.40 -6.67 -3.43
N ASP A 135 12.32 -7.26 -3.97
CA ASP A 135 11.75 -6.85 -5.26
C ASP A 135 11.27 -5.39 -5.23
N ILE A 136 10.97 -4.83 -4.05
CA ILE A 136 10.64 -3.39 -3.92
C ILE A 136 11.79 -2.53 -4.47
N ILE A 137 13.04 -2.98 -4.30
CA ILE A 137 14.24 -2.22 -4.68
C ILE A 137 14.85 -2.72 -6.00
N ASP A 138 14.82 -4.04 -6.24
CA ASP A 138 15.61 -4.68 -7.32
C ASP A 138 14.76 -5.53 -8.28
N ALA A 139 13.45 -5.28 -8.39
CA ALA A 139 12.64 -5.97 -9.37
C ALA A 139 13.00 -5.57 -10.80
N ASP A 140 12.98 -6.55 -11.69
CA ASP A 140 13.22 -6.38 -13.14
C ASP A 140 11.94 -6.09 -13.94
N PHE A 141 10.86 -5.68 -13.28
CA PHE A 141 9.59 -5.38 -13.92
C PHE A 141 8.97 -4.09 -13.40
N THR A 142 8.07 -3.54 -14.18
CA THR A 142 7.15 -2.47 -13.79
C THR A 142 5.85 -2.56 -14.59
N TYR A 143 4.96 -1.59 -14.36
CA TYR A 143 3.71 -1.43 -15.09
C TYR A 143 3.72 -0.13 -15.87
N LEU A 144 3.64 -0.22 -17.18
CA LEU A 144 3.66 0.95 -18.05
C LEU A 144 2.36 1.06 -18.83
N ASP A 145 1.87 2.28 -18.93
CA ASP A 145 0.96 2.69 -19.97
C ASP A 145 1.72 3.51 -21.04
N ARG A 146 1.02 3.94 -22.07
CA ARG A 146 1.65 4.63 -23.20
C ARG A 146 2.45 5.89 -22.77
N PRO A 147 1.91 6.84 -21.97
CA PRO A 147 2.67 8.01 -21.53
C PRO A 147 3.96 7.66 -20.77
N LEU A 148 3.92 6.65 -19.90
CA LEU A 148 5.11 6.22 -19.18
C LEU A 148 6.12 5.51 -20.07
N ALA A 149 5.66 4.70 -21.00
CA ALA A 149 6.54 4.03 -21.96
C ALA A 149 7.31 5.05 -22.83
N GLU A 150 6.64 6.13 -23.25
CA GLU A 150 7.26 7.23 -23.97
C GLU A 150 8.26 7.99 -23.08
N LEU A 151 7.89 8.32 -21.83
CA LEU A 151 8.77 8.98 -20.87
C LEU A 151 10.04 8.15 -20.58
N TYR A 152 9.88 6.85 -20.35
CA TYR A 152 10.99 5.94 -20.03
C TYR A 152 11.75 5.46 -21.26
N LYS A 153 11.26 5.79 -22.47
CA LYS A 153 11.82 5.33 -23.75
C LYS A 153 11.89 3.81 -23.86
N VAL A 154 10.90 3.12 -23.29
CA VAL A 154 10.79 1.66 -23.37
C VAL A 154 10.07 1.30 -24.67
N PRO A 155 10.72 0.60 -25.61
CA PRO A 155 10.11 0.27 -26.90
C PRO A 155 9.14 -0.91 -26.77
N ASN A 156 8.22 -1.01 -27.76
CA ASN A 156 7.33 -2.17 -27.92
C ASN A 156 6.38 -2.46 -26.75
N VAL A 157 5.99 -1.43 -25.99
CA VAL A 157 4.97 -1.58 -24.95
C VAL A 157 3.60 -1.64 -25.63
N GLU A 158 2.86 -2.73 -25.41
CA GLU A 158 1.56 -2.97 -26.07
C GLU A 158 0.40 -2.12 -25.52
N SER A 159 0.70 -1.07 -24.77
CA SER A 159 -0.28 -0.12 -24.28
C SER A 159 -0.76 0.83 -25.38
N ARG A 160 -2.07 1.00 -25.51
CA ARG A 160 -2.69 1.82 -26.56
C ARG A 160 -2.96 3.26 -26.13
N ARG A 161 -3.12 3.50 -24.84
CA ARG A 161 -3.54 4.80 -24.29
C ARG A 161 -3.14 4.96 -22.83
N ALA A 162 -3.26 6.17 -22.30
CA ALA A 162 -3.16 6.42 -20.86
C ALA A 162 -4.17 5.56 -20.08
N GLY A 163 -3.71 4.97 -18.96
CA GLY A 163 -4.50 4.09 -18.11
C GLY A 163 -4.60 2.63 -18.56
N ASP A 164 -4.07 2.29 -19.75
CA ASP A 164 -3.99 0.91 -20.24
C ASP A 164 -2.64 0.28 -19.85
N PHE A 165 -2.54 -0.13 -18.59
CA PHE A 165 -1.27 -0.61 -18.02
C PHE A 165 -0.98 -2.04 -18.42
N VAL A 166 0.23 -2.28 -18.87
CA VAL A 166 0.79 -3.61 -19.13
C VAL A 166 2.01 -3.83 -18.25
N ARG A 167 2.19 -5.06 -17.81
CA ARG A 167 3.39 -5.48 -17.10
C ARG A 167 4.54 -5.63 -18.08
N VAL A 168 5.66 -4.97 -17.80
CA VAL A 168 6.83 -4.95 -18.66
C VAL A 168 8.05 -5.43 -17.88
N THR A 169 8.86 -6.29 -18.49
CA THR A 169 10.17 -6.66 -17.96
C THR A 169 11.20 -5.63 -18.44
N LEU A 170 11.97 -5.12 -17.52
CA LEU A 170 12.99 -4.10 -17.78
C LEU A 170 14.37 -4.73 -17.99
N PRO A 171 15.21 -4.15 -18.85
CA PRO A 171 16.58 -4.57 -18.99
C PRO A 171 17.34 -4.38 -17.66
N LYS A 172 18.14 -5.39 -17.29
CA LYS A 172 18.95 -5.31 -16.07
C LYS A 172 19.93 -4.15 -16.11
N GLY A 173 20.01 -3.40 -15.02
CA GLY A 173 20.98 -2.33 -14.81
C GLY A 173 20.56 -0.95 -15.30
N GLU A 174 19.44 -0.81 -16.03
CA GLU A 174 18.95 0.50 -16.45
C GLU A 174 17.88 1.05 -15.48
N ARG A 175 16.93 0.21 -15.13
CA ARG A 175 15.85 0.53 -14.18
C ARG A 175 15.51 -0.72 -13.39
N GLY A 176 15.09 -0.53 -12.15
CA GLY A 176 14.61 -1.61 -11.29
C GLY A 176 14.02 -1.08 -10.00
N GLY A 177 12.96 -1.73 -9.55
CA GLY A 177 12.29 -1.41 -8.31
C GLY A 177 11.72 0.02 -8.22
N VAL A 178 11.20 0.35 -7.06
CA VAL A 178 10.46 1.59 -6.80
C VAL A 178 11.33 2.85 -6.94
N LEU A 179 12.63 2.76 -6.62
CA LEU A 179 13.54 3.91 -6.63
C LEU A 179 13.80 4.48 -8.02
N THR A 180 13.44 3.76 -9.07
CA THR A 180 13.60 4.22 -10.45
C THR A 180 12.29 4.65 -11.10
N GLN A 181 11.19 4.61 -10.35
CA GLN A 181 9.87 5.06 -10.83
C GLN A 181 9.74 6.58 -10.79
N ALA A 182 9.12 7.16 -11.80
CA ALA A 182 8.98 8.60 -11.94
C ALA A 182 8.15 9.28 -10.82
N SER A 183 7.34 8.52 -10.10
CA SER A 183 6.61 9.02 -8.94
C SER A 183 7.49 9.24 -7.70
N ILE A 184 8.71 8.69 -7.69
CA ILE A 184 9.64 8.68 -6.54
C ILE A 184 10.86 9.57 -6.83
N LEU A 185 11.35 9.59 -8.08
CA LEU A 185 12.43 10.44 -8.54
C LEU A 185 12.03 11.91 -8.55
#